data_638e52cd701c7d25bc7fac22182b1a42
#
_entry.id   638e52cd701c7d25bc7fac22182b1a42
#
_cell.length_a   1.000
_cell.length_b   1.000
_cell.length_c   1.000
_cell.angle_alpha   90.00
_cell.angle_beta   90.00
_cell.angle_gamma   90.00
#
_symmetry.space_group_name_H-M   'P 1'
#
loop_
_entity.id
_entity.type
_entity.pdbx_description
1 polymer ?
#
loop_
_entity_poly.entity_id
_entity_poly.type
_entity_poly.pdbx_seq_one_letter_code
_entity_poly.pdbx_strand_id
1 'polypeptide(L)'
;GGSGGSSTIKKWCKDSDGDTFGSPFNLVSSCNKPSGGGWVEDGSKPRACEDCADSIKEAYPNSAHCSATGWYAAGGVSFDYNCDTQDNGCTDFPKAKQCGPDPNDPGKCLGAGYLPASNGGSAKNKYCGSTLWQDCLPNTVSLDGGTFFGCNPSAKSAPAITCK
;
A
#
# COMPACT_ATOMS: atom_id res chain seq x y z
N GLY A 1 -5.67 -56.48 -15.73
CA GLY A 1 -4.60 -55.60 -15.36
C GLY A 1 -5.11 -54.19 -15.19
N GLY A 2 -5.46 -53.78 -13.96
CA GLY A 2 -5.82 -52.38 -13.66
C GLY A 2 -4.54 -51.59 -13.57
N SER A 3 -4.34 -50.63 -14.47
CA SER A 3 -3.35 -49.58 -14.28
C SER A 3 -3.75 -48.75 -13.08
N GLY A 4 -3.15 -49.02 -11.92
CA GLY A 4 -3.22 -48.20 -10.76
C GLY A 4 -2.49 -46.89 -11.04
N GLY A 5 -3.18 -45.89 -11.61
CA GLY A 5 -2.66 -44.55 -11.72
C GLY A 5 -2.40 -44.03 -10.30
N SER A 6 -1.14 -43.74 -9.97
CA SER A 6 -0.78 -43.10 -8.72
C SER A 6 -1.46 -41.72 -8.66
N SER A 7 -2.55 -41.68 -7.94
CA SER A 7 -3.34 -40.44 -7.76
C SER A 7 -2.60 -39.54 -6.78
N THR A 8 -1.85 -38.56 -7.29
CA THR A 8 -1.12 -37.60 -6.45
C THR A 8 -2.10 -36.69 -5.77
N ILE A 9 -2.03 -36.59 -4.43
CA ILE A 9 -2.80 -35.62 -3.66
C ILE A 9 -2.28 -34.20 -3.96
N LYS A 10 -3.17 -33.34 -4.37
CA LYS A 10 -2.92 -31.94 -4.66
C LYS A 10 -3.52 -31.07 -3.56
N LYS A 11 -2.97 -29.88 -3.37
CA LYS A 11 -3.57 -28.84 -2.54
C LYS A 11 -4.35 -27.86 -3.41
N TRP A 12 -5.48 -27.43 -2.93
CA TRP A 12 -6.37 -26.48 -3.58
C TRP A 12 -6.71 -25.39 -2.60
N CYS A 13 -6.69 -24.14 -3.04
CA CYS A 13 -7.10 -22.97 -2.29
C CYS A 13 -8.35 -22.35 -2.91
N LYS A 14 -9.21 -21.74 -2.07
CA LYS A 14 -10.42 -21.08 -2.54
C LYS A 14 -10.06 -19.69 -3.06
N ASP A 15 -10.49 -19.40 -4.27
CA ASP A 15 -10.49 -18.10 -4.91
C ASP A 15 -11.94 -17.57 -4.84
N SER A 16 -12.19 -16.54 -4.05
CA SER A 16 -13.54 -16.06 -3.78
C SER A 16 -13.91 -14.85 -4.61
N ASP A 17 -12.95 -14.07 -5.09
CA ASP A 17 -13.17 -12.84 -5.87
C ASP A 17 -12.89 -13.00 -7.37
N GLY A 18 -12.30 -14.13 -7.79
CA GLY A 18 -12.12 -14.48 -9.18
C GLY A 18 -10.90 -13.86 -9.85
N ASP A 19 -9.88 -13.53 -9.08
CA ASP A 19 -8.60 -13.00 -9.59
C ASP A 19 -7.60 -14.08 -10.00
N THR A 20 -7.97 -15.34 -9.77
CA THR A 20 -7.18 -16.55 -10.03
C THR A 20 -6.11 -16.90 -8.99
N PHE A 21 -5.99 -16.16 -7.91
CA PHE A 21 -5.25 -16.55 -6.72
C PHE A 21 -6.23 -17.01 -5.64
N GLY A 22 -5.79 -17.77 -4.68
CA GLY A 22 -6.66 -18.28 -3.65
C GLY A 22 -6.11 -18.03 -2.25
N SER A 23 -7.02 -18.04 -1.28
CA SER A 23 -6.72 -17.78 0.11
C SER A 23 -5.82 -18.84 0.73
N PRO A 24 -4.75 -18.47 1.45
CA PRO A 24 -3.92 -19.40 2.20
C PRO A 24 -4.66 -20.05 3.38
N PHE A 25 -5.83 -19.53 3.74
CA PHE A 25 -6.61 -19.99 4.90
C PHE A 25 -7.69 -21.01 4.52
N ASN A 26 -8.05 -21.11 3.24
CA ASN A 26 -9.08 -22.02 2.73
C ASN A 26 -8.46 -23.09 1.85
N LEU A 27 -7.73 -24.03 2.48
CA LEU A 27 -6.99 -25.09 1.80
C LEU A 27 -7.70 -26.44 1.90
N VAL A 28 -7.75 -27.18 0.79
CA VAL A 28 -8.25 -28.57 0.70
C VAL A 28 -7.22 -29.45 0.01
N SER A 29 -6.96 -30.63 0.55
CA SER A 29 -6.13 -31.65 -0.08
C SER A 29 -7.01 -32.71 -0.77
N SER A 30 -6.87 -32.86 -2.08
CA SER A 30 -7.67 -33.78 -2.89
C SER A 30 -6.92 -34.17 -4.17
N CYS A 31 -7.11 -35.42 -4.63
CA CYS A 31 -6.58 -35.85 -5.92
C CYS A 31 -7.24 -35.13 -7.11
N ASN A 32 -8.48 -34.75 -6.94
CA ASN A 32 -9.26 -34.02 -7.96
C ASN A 32 -9.62 -32.63 -7.46
N LYS A 33 -9.86 -31.72 -8.41
CA LYS A 33 -10.38 -30.38 -8.09
C LYS A 33 -11.69 -30.51 -7.29
N PRO A 34 -11.82 -29.84 -6.14
CA PRO A 34 -13.05 -29.85 -5.36
C PRO A 34 -14.25 -29.35 -6.18
N SER A 35 -15.44 -29.88 -5.89
CA SER A 35 -16.68 -29.42 -6.51
C SER A 35 -17.00 -27.97 -6.14
N GLY A 36 -17.74 -27.28 -7.00
CA GLY A 36 -17.98 -25.86 -6.89
C GLY A 36 -16.88 -25.02 -7.54
N GLY A 37 -17.21 -23.80 -7.95
CA GLY A 37 -16.26 -22.90 -8.63
C GLY A 37 -15.19 -22.30 -7.70
N GLY A 38 -14.22 -21.59 -8.28
CA GLY A 38 -13.24 -20.82 -7.57
C GLY A 38 -12.21 -21.63 -6.77
N TRP A 39 -11.74 -22.76 -7.28
CA TRP A 39 -10.62 -23.49 -6.70
C TRP A 39 -9.39 -23.37 -7.59
N VAL A 40 -8.27 -22.99 -7.01
CA VAL A 40 -6.96 -22.87 -7.65
C VAL A 40 -6.03 -23.96 -7.09
N GLU A 41 -5.30 -24.64 -7.97
CA GLU A 41 -4.31 -25.64 -7.56
C GLU A 41 -3.06 -24.94 -7.02
N ASP A 42 -2.63 -25.31 -5.82
CA ASP A 42 -1.35 -24.85 -5.26
C ASP A 42 -0.19 -25.34 -6.15
N GLY A 43 0.68 -24.41 -6.53
CA GLY A 43 1.77 -24.69 -7.48
C GLY A 43 1.38 -24.63 -8.96
N SER A 44 0.11 -24.35 -9.32
CA SER A 44 -0.27 -24.09 -10.72
C SER A 44 0.41 -22.86 -11.32
N LYS A 45 0.78 -21.91 -10.45
CA LYS A 45 1.58 -20.72 -10.73
C LYS A 45 2.29 -20.27 -9.45
N PRO A 46 3.33 -19.42 -9.53
CA PRO A 46 3.97 -18.88 -8.34
C PRO A 46 2.96 -18.18 -7.43
N ARG A 47 3.00 -18.52 -6.13
CA ARG A 47 2.14 -17.91 -5.09
C ARG A 47 0.63 -18.11 -5.31
N ALA A 48 0.23 -19.19 -6.00
CA ALA A 48 -1.17 -19.46 -6.37
C ALA A 48 -2.15 -19.42 -5.19
N CYS A 49 -1.70 -19.81 -3.99
CA CYS A 49 -2.49 -19.84 -2.75
C CYS A 49 -1.99 -18.84 -1.70
N GLU A 50 -1.54 -17.69 -2.14
CA GLU A 50 -1.03 -16.63 -1.26
C GLU A 50 -1.78 -15.30 -1.46
N ASP A 51 -3.04 -15.36 -1.83
CA ASP A 51 -3.89 -14.19 -1.88
C ASP A 51 -4.07 -13.60 -0.49
N CYS A 52 -3.68 -12.33 -0.33
CA CYS A 52 -3.75 -11.63 0.95
C CYS A 52 -5.11 -11.00 1.24
N ALA A 53 -5.98 -10.91 0.23
CA ALA A 53 -7.30 -10.29 0.34
C ALA A 53 -8.34 -10.93 -0.59
N ASP A 54 -8.65 -12.21 -0.41
CA ASP A 54 -9.58 -13.07 -1.18
C ASP A 54 -11.05 -12.56 -1.32
N SER A 55 -11.23 -11.27 -1.15
CA SER A 55 -12.47 -10.53 -1.39
C SER A 55 -12.25 -9.22 -2.17
N ILE A 56 -11.02 -8.95 -2.58
CA ILE A 56 -10.59 -7.72 -3.26
C ILE A 56 -9.82 -8.10 -4.52
N LYS A 57 -10.51 -8.20 -5.62
CA LYS A 57 -10.00 -8.70 -6.90
C LYS A 57 -8.69 -8.06 -7.39
N GLU A 58 -8.39 -6.84 -6.96
CA GLU A 58 -7.18 -6.11 -7.31
C GLU A 58 -5.99 -6.44 -6.39
N ALA A 59 -6.22 -7.15 -5.26
CA ALA A 59 -5.22 -7.44 -4.25
C ALA A 59 -4.77 -8.90 -4.29
N TYR A 60 -3.76 -9.19 -5.09
CA TYR A 60 -3.20 -10.52 -5.29
C TYR A 60 -1.66 -10.47 -5.41
N PRO A 61 -0.96 -11.61 -5.26
CA PRO A 61 0.49 -11.66 -5.37
C PRO A 61 1.06 -11.02 -6.64
N ASN A 62 1.94 -10.04 -6.46
CA ASN A 62 2.56 -9.26 -7.53
C ASN A 62 1.59 -8.36 -8.33
N SER A 63 0.44 -8.02 -7.80
CA SER A 63 -0.45 -7.04 -8.42
C SER A 63 0.27 -5.71 -8.66
N ALA A 64 0.03 -5.12 -9.82
CA ALA A 64 0.51 -3.77 -10.13
C ALA A 64 -0.50 -2.67 -9.75
N HIS A 65 -1.62 -3.06 -9.14
CA HIS A 65 -2.67 -2.11 -8.78
C HIS A 65 -2.17 -1.10 -7.76
N CYS A 66 -2.51 0.16 -8.00
CA CYS A 66 -2.20 1.29 -7.14
C CYS A 66 -3.47 2.02 -6.76
N SER A 67 -3.71 2.19 -5.47
CA SER A 67 -4.91 2.85 -4.96
C SER A 67 -4.60 3.91 -3.92
N ALA A 68 -5.42 4.95 -3.90
CA ALA A 68 -5.47 5.93 -2.82
C ALA A 68 -6.41 5.50 -1.68
N THR A 69 -7.13 4.40 -1.88
CA THR A 69 -8.09 3.83 -0.91
C THR A 69 -7.59 2.47 -0.47
N GLY A 70 -7.39 2.28 0.82
CA GLY A 70 -7.08 0.98 1.40
C GLY A 70 -8.33 0.18 1.74
N TRP A 71 -8.13 -1.09 2.09
CA TRP A 71 -9.20 -1.96 2.63
C TRP A 71 -8.97 -2.29 4.11
N TYR A 72 -10.01 -2.75 4.80
CA TYR A 72 -9.90 -3.18 6.18
C TYR A 72 -9.38 -4.62 6.27
N ALA A 73 -8.25 -4.79 6.96
CA ALA A 73 -7.65 -6.07 7.32
C ALA A 73 -7.61 -6.23 8.86
N ALA A 74 -7.21 -7.39 9.35
CA ALA A 74 -7.15 -7.68 10.78
C ALA A 74 -6.24 -6.71 11.59
N GLY A 75 -5.29 -6.04 10.94
CA GLY A 75 -4.41 -5.03 11.55
C GLY A 75 -4.81 -3.58 11.31
N GLY A 76 -5.99 -3.31 10.73
CA GLY A 76 -6.44 -1.97 10.35
C GLY A 76 -6.52 -1.78 8.83
N VAL A 77 -6.38 -0.54 8.36
CA VAL A 77 -6.38 -0.26 6.91
C VAL A 77 -5.08 -0.75 6.28
N SER A 78 -5.18 -1.50 5.19
CA SER A 78 -4.06 -1.98 4.37
C SER A 78 -4.13 -1.41 2.97
N PHE A 79 -2.98 -1.22 2.36
CA PHE A 79 -2.78 -0.87 0.94
C PHE A 79 -1.90 -1.90 0.22
N ASP A 80 -1.68 -3.06 0.82
CA ASP A 80 -0.83 -4.14 0.31
C ASP A 80 -1.53 -4.90 -0.84
N TYR A 81 -1.73 -4.22 -1.97
CA TYR A 81 -2.39 -4.80 -3.15
C TYR A 81 -1.55 -5.87 -3.85
N ASN A 82 -0.24 -5.89 -3.64
CA ASN A 82 0.67 -6.86 -4.26
C ASN A 82 1.05 -8.04 -3.34
N CYS A 83 0.48 -8.10 -2.15
CA CYS A 83 0.69 -9.16 -1.16
C CYS A 83 2.18 -9.39 -0.82
N ASP A 84 2.97 -8.33 -0.74
CA ASP A 84 4.38 -8.41 -0.35
C ASP A 84 4.62 -8.08 1.13
N THR A 85 3.53 -7.87 1.88
CA THR A 85 3.50 -7.46 3.29
C THR A 85 3.93 -6.02 3.56
N GLN A 86 4.08 -5.19 2.52
CA GLN A 86 4.41 -3.79 2.63
C GLN A 86 3.32 -2.93 1.97
N ASP A 87 3.15 -1.71 2.43
CA ASP A 87 2.32 -0.70 1.78
C ASP A 87 3.25 0.31 1.10
N ASN A 88 3.72 -0.03 -0.10
CA ASN A 88 4.68 0.78 -0.83
C ASN A 88 3.98 1.88 -1.63
N GLY A 89 4.53 3.09 -1.65
CA GLY A 89 4.08 4.13 -2.56
C GLY A 89 4.30 3.70 -4.02
N CYS A 90 3.32 3.90 -4.87
CA CYS A 90 3.41 3.56 -6.30
C CYS A 90 4.35 4.49 -7.07
N THR A 91 4.57 5.67 -6.54
CA THR A 91 5.53 6.65 -7.03
C THR A 91 6.32 7.22 -5.87
N ASP A 92 7.53 7.66 -6.13
CA ASP A 92 8.28 8.44 -5.16
C ASP A 92 7.57 9.76 -4.88
N PHE A 93 7.49 10.10 -3.61
CA PHE A 93 6.91 11.35 -3.15
C PHE A 93 7.75 11.96 -2.02
N PRO A 94 7.92 13.28 -2.00
CA PRO A 94 8.62 13.95 -0.92
C PRO A 94 7.77 13.93 0.36
N LYS A 95 8.35 13.46 1.45
CA LYS A 95 7.74 13.49 2.79
C LYS A 95 8.06 14.81 3.45
N ALA A 96 7.06 15.46 4.05
CA ALA A 96 7.27 16.69 4.81
C ALA A 96 8.25 16.46 5.96
N LYS A 97 9.14 17.42 6.13
CA LYS A 97 10.09 17.52 7.25
C LYS A 97 9.77 18.76 8.07
N GLN A 98 10.54 18.99 9.12
CA GLN A 98 10.43 20.26 9.86
C GLN A 98 10.70 21.44 8.92
N CYS A 99 9.76 22.38 8.88
CA CYS A 99 9.90 23.59 8.08
C CYS A 99 10.94 24.52 8.71
N GLY A 100 11.94 24.89 7.94
CA GLY A 100 13.00 25.76 8.40
C GLY A 100 13.85 26.32 7.25
N PRO A 101 14.73 27.31 7.55
CA PRO A 101 15.65 27.86 6.56
C PRO A 101 16.60 26.80 5.98
N ASP A 102 16.92 26.93 4.69
CA ASP A 102 17.98 26.16 4.09
C ASP A 102 19.35 26.62 4.62
N PRO A 103 20.14 25.74 5.26
CA PRO A 103 21.45 26.14 5.77
C PRO A 103 22.44 26.55 4.67
N ASN A 104 22.20 26.15 3.42
CA ASN A 104 23.05 26.46 2.28
C ASN A 104 22.53 27.63 1.43
N ASP A 105 21.28 28.03 1.60
CA ASP A 105 20.65 29.15 0.90
C ASP A 105 19.69 29.90 1.84
N PRO A 106 20.18 30.93 2.54
CA PRO A 106 19.40 31.63 3.56
C PRO A 106 18.10 32.30 3.06
N GLY A 107 17.89 32.38 1.76
CA GLY A 107 16.66 32.89 1.15
C GLY A 107 15.60 31.83 0.90
N LYS A 108 15.88 30.55 1.16
CA LYS A 108 14.99 29.42 0.89
C LYS A 108 14.53 28.72 2.16
N CYS A 109 13.43 28.04 2.02
CA CYS A 109 12.85 27.18 3.05
C CYS A 109 12.84 25.73 2.61
N LEU A 110 13.18 24.82 3.53
CA LEU A 110 13.13 23.38 3.37
C LEU A 110 12.01 22.79 4.23
N GLY A 111 11.52 21.62 3.85
CA GLY A 111 10.54 20.87 4.64
C GLY A 111 9.20 20.65 3.95
N ALA A 112 9.03 21.17 2.72
CA ALA A 112 7.84 20.90 1.92
C ALA A 112 7.72 19.40 1.59
N GLY A 113 6.48 18.89 1.52
CA GLY A 113 6.20 17.50 1.22
C GLY A 113 4.84 17.04 1.71
N TYR A 114 4.53 15.77 1.50
CA TYR A 114 3.30 15.17 2.00
C TYR A 114 3.34 14.97 3.53
N LEU A 115 2.25 15.34 4.17
CA LEU A 115 1.95 15.03 5.56
C LEU A 115 1.34 13.62 5.65
N PRO A 116 1.40 12.95 6.82
CA PRO A 116 0.64 11.72 7.05
C PRO A 116 -0.85 11.91 6.76
N ALA A 117 -1.51 10.84 6.31
CA ALA A 117 -2.95 10.87 6.09
C ALA A 117 -3.71 11.18 7.39
N SER A 118 -4.75 12.01 7.30
CA SER A 118 -5.54 12.42 8.46
C SER A 118 -6.28 11.27 9.14
N ASN A 119 -6.58 10.21 8.38
CA ASN A 119 -7.18 8.96 8.87
C ASN A 119 -6.14 7.95 9.40
N GLY A 120 -4.87 8.36 9.53
CA GLY A 120 -3.77 7.52 10.00
C GLY A 120 -3.08 6.71 8.89
N GLY A 121 -3.55 6.77 7.64
CA GLY A 121 -3.00 5.93 6.56
C GLY A 121 -3.10 4.44 6.90
N SER A 122 -2.08 3.65 6.55
CA SER A 122 -1.95 2.29 7.04
C SER A 122 -0.97 2.19 8.21
N ALA A 123 -1.03 1.10 8.95
CA ALA A 123 -0.07 0.81 10.03
C ALA A 123 1.38 0.71 9.51
N LYS A 124 1.55 0.31 8.24
CA LYS A 124 2.85 0.13 7.59
C LYS A 124 3.34 1.39 6.87
N ASN A 125 2.42 2.20 6.33
CA ASN A 125 2.77 3.45 5.64
C ASN A 125 1.72 4.54 5.89
N LYS A 126 1.99 5.41 6.84
CA LYS A 126 1.10 6.51 7.24
C LYS A 126 0.81 7.57 6.15
N TYR A 127 1.52 7.52 5.03
CA TYR A 127 1.32 8.44 3.90
C TYR A 127 0.36 7.91 2.85
N CYS A 128 0.07 6.60 2.82
CA CYS A 128 -0.88 6.02 1.87
C CYS A 128 -2.27 6.65 2.03
N GLY A 129 -2.85 7.09 0.92
CA GLY A 129 -4.11 7.81 0.91
C GLY A 129 -4.04 9.27 1.37
N SER A 130 -2.85 9.80 1.70
CA SER A 130 -2.72 11.20 2.10
C SER A 130 -3.02 12.15 0.95
N THR A 131 -3.84 13.15 1.24
CA THR A 131 -4.14 14.30 0.37
C THR A 131 -3.60 15.61 0.95
N LEU A 132 -2.79 15.53 1.98
CA LEU A 132 -2.27 16.70 2.69
C LEU A 132 -0.83 16.99 2.28
N TRP A 133 -0.60 18.20 1.82
CA TRP A 133 0.71 18.72 1.47
C TRP A 133 1.08 19.86 2.40
N GLN A 134 2.32 19.90 2.87
CA GLN A 134 2.90 21.03 3.55
C GLN A 134 3.80 21.82 2.59
N ASP A 135 3.48 23.08 2.35
CA ASP A 135 4.45 24.05 1.85
C ASP A 135 5.30 24.56 3.01
N CYS A 136 6.52 24.95 2.72
CA CYS A 136 7.38 25.66 3.66
C CYS A 136 7.76 26.99 3.00
N LEU A 137 7.08 28.05 3.41
CA LEU A 137 7.14 29.35 2.75
C LEU A 137 8.03 30.33 3.54
N PRO A 138 8.82 31.14 2.85
CA PRO A 138 9.59 32.18 3.50
C PRO A 138 8.67 33.20 4.18
N ASN A 139 9.04 33.60 5.37
CA ASN A 139 8.39 34.66 6.12
C ASN A 139 9.43 35.61 6.62
N THR A 140 9.18 36.90 6.46
CA THR A 140 10.01 37.98 7.00
C THR A 140 9.25 38.71 8.09
N VAL A 141 9.86 38.83 9.27
CA VAL A 141 9.30 39.59 10.39
C VAL A 141 10.24 40.78 10.64
N SER A 142 9.69 41.95 10.54
CA SER A 142 10.40 43.21 10.93
C SER A 142 10.12 43.47 12.39
N LEU A 143 11.17 43.44 13.22
CA LEU A 143 11.14 43.87 14.61
C LEU A 143 12.06 45.08 14.75
N ASP A 144 11.89 45.84 15.83
CA ASP A 144 12.66 47.04 16.11
C ASP A 144 14.15 46.81 15.98
N GLY A 145 14.73 47.28 14.88
CA GLY A 145 16.15 47.21 14.59
C GLY A 145 16.62 46.12 13.57
N GLY A 146 15.70 45.33 12.97
CA GLY A 146 16.11 44.37 11.96
C GLY A 146 14.97 43.60 11.31
N THR A 147 15.28 43.00 10.16
CA THR A 147 14.41 42.04 9.49
C THR A 147 14.93 40.62 9.70
N PHE A 148 14.11 39.79 10.24
CA PHE A 148 14.44 38.36 10.47
C PHE A 148 13.78 37.50 9.39
N PHE A 149 14.56 36.59 8.81
CA PHE A 149 14.09 35.59 7.87
C PHE A 149 13.67 34.34 8.64
N GLY A 150 12.47 33.87 8.36
CA GLY A 150 11.94 32.62 8.91
C GLY A 150 11.22 31.80 7.86
N CYS A 151 10.73 30.63 8.25
CA CYS A 151 9.93 29.75 7.40
C CYS A 151 8.70 29.27 8.15
N ASN A 152 7.55 29.41 7.50
CA ASN A 152 6.27 28.99 8.07
C ASN A 152 5.70 27.79 7.29
N PRO A 153 5.26 26.72 7.98
CA PRO A 153 4.52 25.65 7.35
C PRO A 153 3.10 26.11 6.99
N SER A 154 2.64 25.71 5.81
CA SER A 154 1.27 25.95 5.36
C SER A 154 0.74 24.66 4.72
N ALA A 155 -0.34 24.11 5.27
CA ALA A 155 -0.95 22.88 4.74
C ALA A 155 -1.96 23.23 3.63
N LYS A 156 -1.97 22.41 2.57
CA LYS A 156 -2.94 22.48 1.47
C LYS A 156 -3.31 21.10 0.98
N SER A 157 -4.41 21.01 0.22
CA SER A 157 -4.77 19.76 -0.46
C SER A 157 -3.84 19.48 -1.64
N ALA A 158 -3.57 18.19 -1.86
CA ALA A 158 -2.78 17.67 -2.98
C ALA A 158 -3.43 16.37 -3.52
N PRO A 159 -3.02 15.88 -4.70
CA PRO A 159 -3.43 14.56 -5.16
C PRO A 159 -3.10 13.47 -4.14
N ALA A 160 -3.99 12.50 -3.96
CA ALA A 160 -3.77 11.43 -2.98
C ALA A 160 -2.57 10.56 -3.34
N ILE A 161 -1.80 10.18 -2.33
CA ILE A 161 -0.74 9.16 -2.48
C ILE A 161 -1.39 7.81 -2.73
N THR A 162 -1.03 7.19 -3.86
CA THR A 162 -1.44 5.82 -4.18
C THR A 162 -0.40 4.83 -3.70
N CYS A 163 -0.86 3.69 -3.20
CA CYS A 163 -0.01 2.61 -2.69
C CYS A 163 -0.43 1.24 -3.22
N LYS A 164 0.46 0.25 -3.12
CA LYS A 164 0.26 -1.14 -3.51
C LYS A 164 0.93 -2.09 -2.54
#